data_383531ca7f65cec96bc689e5eae6d2a1
#
_entry.id   383531ca7f65cec96bc689e5eae6d2a1
#
_cell.length_a   1.000
_cell.length_b   1.000
_cell.length_c   1.000
_cell.angle_alpha   90.00
_cell.angle_beta   90.00
_cell.angle_gamma   90.00
#
_symmetry.space_group_name_H-M   'P 1'
#
loop_
_entity.id
_entity.type
_entity.pdbx_description
1 polymer ?
#
loop_
_entity_poly.entity_id
_entity_poly.type
_entity_poly.pdbx_seq_one_letter_code
_entity_poly.pdbx_strand_id
1 'polypeptide(L)'
;MDPKKMARCALFVSLTVVCAWIGIPIPPVRFTLQTLAVMTALGLLGAKWGSVIVLIYLLLGLAGLPVFSGFRGGLGAFLDPTGGFLMGLLLGAPVYWAAEKLGRLPALLLFLAVCYGCGLGWSLLYFPDLKTAFLTCVAPYLIPEGIKLFLAMHITKRLERK
;
A
#
# COMPACT_ATOMS: atom_id res chain seq x y z
N MET A 1 8.00 9.03 -23.74
CA MET A 1 7.84 8.05 -22.64
C MET A 1 7.80 6.66 -23.28
N ASP A 2 8.54 5.69 -22.75
CA ASP A 2 8.60 4.34 -23.33
C ASP A 2 7.22 3.64 -23.20
N PRO A 3 6.57 3.22 -24.31
CA PRO A 3 5.25 2.58 -24.27
C PRO A 3 5.21 1.33 -23.39
N LYS A 4 6.31 0.57 -23.34
CA LYS A 4 6.43 -0.63 -22.49
C LYS A 4 6.36 -0.28 -21.00
N LYS A 5 6.96 0.84 -20.59
CA LYS A 5 6.90 1.29 -19.19
C LYS A 5 5.50 1.77 -18.83
N MET A 6 4.82 2.48 -19.74
CA MET A 6 3.43 2.89 -19.55
C MET A 6 2.49 1.69 -19.37
N ALA A 7 2.61 0.69 -20.24
CA ALA A 7 1.81 -0.52 -20.15
C ALA A 7 2.04 -1.26 -18.82
N ARG A 8 3.29 -1.36 -18.36
CA ARG A 8 3.59 -1.94 -17.05
C ARG A 8 3.00 -1.14 -15.89
N CYS A 9 3.04 0.20 -15.94
CA CYS A 9 2.42 1.04 -14.91
C CYS A 9 0.91 0.82 -14.87
N ALA A 10 0.23 0.83 -16.02
CA ALA A 10 -1.20 0.58 -16.10
C ALA A 10 -1.58 -0.81 -15.56
N LEU A 11 -0.79 -1.84 -15.89
CA LEU A 11 -0.97 -3.19 -15.36
C LEU A 11 -0.88 -3.20 -13.83
N PHE A 12 0.14 -2.55 -13.25
CA PHE A 12 0.31 -2.52 -11.80
C PHE A 12 -0.74 -1.67 -11.08
N VAL A 13 -1.24 -0.59 -11.70
CA VAL A 13 -2.40 0.16 -11.16
C VAL A 13 -3.61 -0.77 -11.10
N SER A 14 -3.94 -1.46 -12.21
CA SER A 14 -5.06 -2.41 -12.26
C SER A 14 -4.88 -3.57 -11.29
N LEU A 15 -3.66 -4.11 -11.16
CA LEU A 15 -3.35 -5.17 -10.19
C LEU A 15 -3.54 -4.68 -8.76
N THR A 16 -3.16 -3.43 -8.45
CA THR A 16 -3.35 -2.84 -7.12
C THR A 16 -4.83 -2.70 -6.79
N VAL A 17 -5.66 -2.30 -7.77
CA VAL A 17 -7.13 -2.24 -7.63
C VAL A 17 -7.69 -3.62 -7.31
N VAL A 18 -7.37 -4.63 -8.12
CA VAL A 18 -7.85 -6.01 -7.90
C VAL A 18 -7.39 -6.54 -6.53
N CYS A 19 -6.13 -6.31 -6.17
CA CYS A 19 -5.60 -6.70 -4.87
C CYS A 19 -6.24 -5.94 -3.69
N ALA A 20 -6.72 -4.72 -3.90
CA ALA A 20 -7.49 -3.98 -2.89
C ALA A 20 -8.89 -4.55 -2.69
N TRP A 21 -9.49 -5.14 -3.71
CA TRP A 21 -10.79 -5.82 -3.61
C TRP A 21 -10.68 -7.20 -2.96
N ILE A 22 -9.54 -7.87 -3.13
CA ILE A 22 -9.27 -9.16 -2.48
C ILE A 22 -8.87 -8.88 -1.03
N GLY A 23 -9.81 -9.07 -0.11
CA GLY A 23 -9.55 -8.82 1.30
C GLY A 23 -10.55 -9.47 2.24
N ILE A 24 -10.08 -9.70 3.46
CA ILE A 24 -10.89 -10.23 4.54
C ILE A 24 -11.41 -9.03 5.36
N PRO A 25 -12.74 -8.89 5.52
CA PRO A 25 -13.31 -7.82 6.31
C PRO A 25 -13.11 -8.09 7.81
N ILE A 26 -12.01 -7.61 8.35
CA ILE A 26 -11.72 -7.65 9.80
C ILE A 26 -11.93 -6.22 10.31
N PRO A 27 -13.11 -5.88 10.89
CA PRO A 27 -13.36 -4.54 11.38
C PRO A 27 -12.36 -4.13 12.48
N PRO A 28 -11.93 -2.87 12.53
CA PRO A 28 -12.34 -1.73 11.71
C PRO A 28 -11.54 -1.58 10.41
N VAL A 29 -10.40 -2.25 10.28
CA VAL A 29 -9.52 -2.16 9.12
C VAL A 29 -9.63 -3.45 8.30
N ARG A 30 -9.77 -3.31 6.98
CA ARG A 30 -9.82 -4.47 6.09
C ARG A 30 -8.42 -4.97 5.77
N PHE A 31 -8.18 -6.25 5.97
CA PHE A 31 -6.98 -6.90 5.46
C PHE A 31 -7.10 -7.10 3.94
N THR A 32 -6.20 -6.55 3.16
CA THR A 32 -6.21 -6.67 1.68
C THR A 32 -4.85 -7.07 1.13
N LEU A 33 -4.82 -7.53 -0.11
CA LEU A 33 -3.57 -7.78 -0.84
C LEU A 33 -2.98 -6.51 -1.48
N GLN A 34 -3.56 -5.34 -1.24
CA GLN A 34 -3.16 -4.06 -1.83
C GLN A 34 -1.67 -3.75 -1.63
N THR A 35 -1.17 -3.89 -0.39
CA THR A 35 0.25 -3.63 -0.07
C THR A 35 1.20 -4.58 -0.78
N LEU A 36 0.80 -5.84 -1.02
CA LEU A 36 1.59 -6.79 -1.81
C LEU A 36 1.81 -6.28 -3.24
N ALA A 37 0.75 -5.79 -3.91
CA ALA A 37 0.85 -5.26 -5.26
C ALA A 37 1.72 -4.00 -5.30
N VAL A 38 1.54 -3.08 -4.34
CA VAL A 38 2.34 -1.85 -4.24
C VAL A 38 3.82 -2.16 -3.98
N MET A 39 4.13 -3.03 -3.01
CA MET A 39 5.51 -3.43 -2.73
C MET A 39 6.18 -4.12 -3.93
N THR A 40 5.43 -4.94 -4.66
CA THR A 40 5.94 -5.58 -5.88
C THR A 40 6.18 -4.55 -6.98
N ALA A 41 5.31 -3.55 -7.14
CA ALA A 41 5.49 -2.45 -8.09
C ALA A 41 6.73 -1.61 -7.76
N LEU A 42 6.90 -1.22 -6.50
CA LEU A 42 8.06 -0.47 -6.01
C LEU A 42 9.36 -1.27 -6.24
N GLY A 43 9.34 -2.56 -5.90
CA GLY A 43 10.50 -3.42 -6.04
C GLY A 43 10.89 -3.74 -7.48
N LEU A 44 9.93 -3.89 -8.39
CA LEU A 44 10.17 -4.33 -9.78
C LEU A 44 10.41 -3.16 -10.73
N LEU A 45 9.64 -2.08 -10.60
CA LEU A 45 9.72 -0.92 -11.50
C LEU A 45 10.59 0.21 -10.94
N GLY A 46 11.10 0.03 -9.72
CA GLY A 46 11.88 1.02 -9.00
C GLY A 46 11.03 2.11 -8.37
N ALA A 47 11.64 2.90 -7.51
CA ALA A 47 10.99 3.90 -6.69
C ALA A 47 10.17 4.92 -7.48
N LYS A 48 10.72 5.44 -8.59
CA LYS A 48 10.06 6.46 -9.41
C LYS A 48 8.72 5.97 -9.96
N TRP A 49 8.72 4.81 -10.64
CA TRP A 49 7.52 4.30 -11.29
C TRP A 49 6.54 3.67 -10.29
N GLY A 50 7.06 3.06 -9.22
CA GLY A 50 6.23 2.59 -8.12
C GLY A 50 5.47 3.73 -7.44
N SER A 51 6.12 4.87 -7.20
CA SER A 51 5.45 6.07 -6.66
C SER A 51 4.39 6.63 -7.61
N VAL A 52 4.65 6.63 -8.92
CA VAL A 52 3.66 7.04 -9.94
C VAL A 52 2.43 6.12 -9.90
N ILE A 53 2.63 4.82 -9.78
CA ILE A 53 1.54 3.84 -9.66
C ILE A 53 0.68 4.13 -8.42
N VAL A 54 1.30 4.33 -7.26
CA VAL A 54 0.59 4.68 -6.02
C VAL A 54 -0.21 5.98 -6.21
N LEU A 55 0.41 7.00 -6.78
CA LEU A 55 -0.25 8.28 -7.02
C LEU A 55 -1.47 8.14 -7.94
N ILE A 56 -1.32 7.46 -9.09
CA ILE A 56 -2.43 7.23 -10.03
C ILE A 56 -3.55 6.44 -9.34
N TYR A 57 -3.22 5.37 -8.62
CA TYR A 57 -4.18 4.57 -7.89
C TYR A 57 -5.01 5.41 -6.90
N LEU A 58 -4.34 6.26 -6.11
CA LEU A 58 -5.01 7.12 -5.13
C LEU A 58 -5.85 8.21 -5.81
N LEU A 59 -5.37 8.79 -6.92
CA LEU A 59 -6.13 9.79 -7.69
C LEU A 59 -7.40 9.19 -8.31
N LEU A 60 -7.33 7.97 -8.85
CA LEU A 60 -8.51 7.26 -9.36
C LEU A 60 -9.55 7.06 -8.24
N GLY A 61 -9.09 6.64 -7.05
CA GLY A 61 -9.97 6.49 -5.90
C GLY A 61 -10.54 7.82 -5.43
N LEU A 62 -9.74 8.88 -5.41
CA LEU A 62 -10.18 10.22 -5.03
C LEU A 62 -11.23 10.78 -6.00
N ALA A 63 -11.08 10.48 -7.29
CA ALA A 63 -12.05 10.82 -8.34
C ALA A 63 -13.40 10.09 -8.21
N GLY A 64 -13.55 9.20 -7.22
CA GLY A 64 -14.79 8.50 -6.93
C GLY A 64 -14.88 7.11 -7.54
N LEU A 65 -13.84 6.63 -8.24
CA LEU A 65 -13.84 5.26 -8.75
C LEU A 65 -13.73 4.26 -7.58
N PRO A 66 -14.46 3.11 -7.63
CA PRO A 66 -14.52 2.13 -6.55
C PRO A 66 -13.26 1.25 -6.50
N VAL A 67 -12.07 1.87 -6.44
CA VAL A 67 -10.77 1.19 -6.51
C VAL A 67 -10.21 0.79 -5.15
N PHE A 68 -10.78 1.30 -4.05
CA PHE A 68 -10.34 0.97 -2.70
C PHE A 68 -11.02 -0.28 -2.16
N SER A 69 -10.51 -0.77 -1.05
CA SER A 69 -11.01 -1.93 -0.32
C SER A 69 -12.54 -1.85 -0.08
N GLY A 70 -13.24 -2.92 -0.44
CA GLY A 70 -14.71 -2.98 -0.35
C GLY A 70 -15.43 -2.18 -1.41
N PHE A 71 -14.84 -2.03 -2.58
CA PHE A 71 -15.38 -1.29 -3.73
C PHE A 71 -15.73 0.17 -3.40
N ARG A 72 -14.92 0.80 -2.53
CA ARG A 72 -15.12 2.18 -2.12
C ARG A 72 -14.26 3.13 -2.94
N GLY A 73 -14.67 4.38 -2.98
CA GLY A 73 -13.97 5.50 -3.62
C GLY A 73 -14.46 6.84 -3.06
N GLY A 74 -13.89 7.91 -3.59
CA GLY A 74 -14.17 9.27 -3.17
C GLY A 74 -13.50 9.68 -1.85
N LEU A 75 -13.72 10.92 -1.46
CA LEU A 75 -13.16 11.51 -0.23
C LEU A 75 -13.58 10.76 1.04
N GLY A 76 -14.77 10.14 1.04
CA GLY A 76 -15.26 9.36 2.19
C GLY A 76 -14.34 8.21 2.58
N ALA A 77 -13.64 7.58 1.62
CA ALA A 77 -12.70 6.52 1.90
C ALA A 77 -11.43 7.00 2.65
N PHE A 78 -11.07 8.26 2.48
CA PHE A 78 -9.97 8.89 3.23
C PHE A 78 -10.38 9.33 4.62
N LEU A 79 -11.67 9.61 4.83
CA LEU A 79 -12.21 10.02 6.13
C LEU A 79 -12.62 8.84 7.01
N ASP A 80 -12.50 7.62 6.55
CA ASP A 80 -12.72 6.38 7.30
C ASP A 80 -11.52 6.02 8.20
N PRO A 81 -11.65 5.12 9.19
CA PRO A 81 -10.53 4.59 9.98
C PRO A 81 -9.38 4.03 9.14
N THR A 82 -9.66 3.57 7.92
CA THR A 82 -8.66 3.08 6.96
C THR A 82 -7.94 4.18 6.18
N GLY A 83 -8.42 5.43 6.24
CA GLY A 83 -7.89 6.56 5.47
C GLY A 83 -6.41 6.84 5.72
N GLY A 84 -5.97 6.70 6.98
CA GLY A 84 -4.58 6.87 7.35
C GLY A 84 -3.63 5.90 6.64
N PHE A 85 -4.07 4.68 6.35
CA PHE A 85 -3.27 3.72 5.57
C PHE A 85 -3.16 4.14 4.10
N LEU A 86 -4.21 4.75 3.51
CA LEU A 86 -4.15 5.31 2.15
C LEU A 86 -3.18 6.51 2.10
N MET A 87 -3.23 7.39 3.10
CA MET A 87 -2.24 8.48 3.24
C MET A 87 -0.84 7.92 3.46
N GLY A 88 -0.72 6.82 4.20
CA GLY A 88 0.53 6.11 4.41
C GLY A 88 1.14 5.55 3.12
N LEU A 89 0.33 5.06 2.18
CA LEU A 89 0.82 4.66 0.85
C LEU A 89 1.41 5.86 0.10
N LEU A 90 0.73 7.00 0.14
CA LEU A 90 1.18 8.23 -0.51
C LEU A 90 2.51 8.74 0.05
N LEU A 91 2.63 8.78 1.38
CA LEU A 91 3.84 9.27 2.06
C LEU A 91 4.96 8.23 2.11
N GLY A 92 4.61 6.94 2.13
CA GLY A 92 5.57 5.85 2.13
C GLY A 92 6.33 5.69 0.81
N ALA A 93 5.69 5.98 -0.33
CA ALA A 93 6.33 5.83 -1.62
C ALA A 93 7.56 6.76 -1.81
N PRO A 94 7.53 8.04 -1.46
CA PRO A 94 8.72 8.90 -1.40
C PRO A 94 9.78 8.43 -0.42
N VAL A 95 9.37 7.88 0.75
CA VAL A 95 10.31 7.33 1.74
C VAL A 95 11.02 6.11 1.17
N TYR A 96 10.29 5.22 0.48
CA TYR A 96 10.91 4.13 -0.26
C TYR A 96 11.94 4.65 -1.24
N TRP A 97 11.63 5.71 -2.00
CA TRP A 97 12.55 6.33 -2.96
C TRP A 97 13.83 6.85 -2.29
N ALA A 98 13.69 7.57 -1.17
CA ALA A 98 14.85 8.05 -0.42
C ALA A 98 15.73 6.90 0.12
N ALA A 99 15.09 5.79 0.51
CA ALA A 99 15.74 4.63 1.10
C ALA A 99 16.20 3.56 0.08
N GLU A 100 15.90 3.70 -1.21
CA GLU A 100 16.20 2.69 -2.26
C GLU A 100 17.69 2.33 -2.30
N LYS A 101 18.57 3.30 -2.00
CA LYS A 101 20.02 3.12 -1.94
C LYS A 101 20.50 2.20 -0.80
N LEU A 102 19.68 2.05 0.27
CA LEU A 102 19.98 1.16 1.39
C LEU A 102 19.72 -0.32 1.07
N GLY A 103 19.10 -0.57 -0.10
CA GLY A 103 18.67 -1.87 -0.55
C GLY A 103 17.15 -2.04 -0.46
N ARG A 104 16.63 -3.03 -1.20
CA ARG A 104 15.18 -3.23 -1.37
C ARG A 104 14.47 -3.56 -0.05
N LEU A 105 15.02 -4.48 0.74
CA LEU A 105 14.38 -4.89 1.99
C LEU A 105 14.24 -3.74 2.99
N PRO A 106 15.33 -3.01 3.37
CA PRO A 106 15.18 -1.87 4.28
C PRO A 106 14.28 -0.78 3.73
N ALA A 107 14.29 -0.51 2.42
CA ALA A 107 13.40 0.47 1.82
C ALA A 107 11.91 0.06 1.92
N LEU A 108 11.58 -1.22 1.70
CA LEU A 108 10.21 -1.73 1.88
C LEU A 108 9.78 -1.73 3.35
N LEU A 109 10.68 -2.02 4.28
CA LEU A 109 10.38 -1.93 5.71
C LEU A 109 10.08 -0.50 6.14
N LEU A 110 10.84 0.48 5.66
CA LEU A 110 10.57 1.91 5.92
C LEU A 110 9.25 2.35 5.29
N PHE A 111 8.96 1.90 4.05
CA PHE A 111 7.65 2.11 3.43
C PHE A 111 6.51 1.61 4.31
N LEU A 112 6.60 0.36 4.79
CA LEU A 112 5.59 -0.22 5.68
C LEU A 112 5.50 0.52 7.02
N ALA A 113 6.63 0.91 7.61
CA ALA A 113 6.65 1.67 8.85
C ALA A 113 5.89 3.00 8.70
N VAL A 114 6.06 3.71 7.58
CA VAL A 114 5.28 4.92 7.28
C VAL A 114 3.80 4.61 7.09
N CYS A 115 3.46 3.55 6.33
CA CYS A 115 2.08 3.15 6.12
C CYS A 115 1.36 2.85 7.44
N TYR A 116 1.97 2.05 8.29
CA TYR A 116 1.40 1.70 9.60
C TYR A 116 1.44 2.85 10.60
N GLY A 117 2.49 3.69 10.56
CA GLY A 117 2.57 4.90 11.39
C GLY A 117 1.45 5.89 11.08
N CYS A 118 1.21 6.17 9.79
CA CYS A 118 0.09 7.01 9.35
C CYS A 118 -1.26 6.38 9.68
N GLY A 119 -1.41 5.07 9.46
CA GLY A 119 -2.63 4.33 9.80
C GLY A 119 -2.95 4.37 11.29
N LEU A 120 -1.93 4.13 12.13
CA LEU A 120 -2.07 4.19 13.58
C LEU A 120 -2.40 5.61 14.06
N GLY A 121 -1.65 6.62 13.58
CA GLY A 121 -1.91 8.02 13.93
C GLY A 121 -3.30 8.48 13.56
N TRP A 122 -3.78 8.09 12.37
CA TRP A 122 -5.14 8.39 11.93
C TRP A 122 -6.21 7.67 12.76
N SER A 123 -5.94 6.44 13.15
CA SER A 123 -6.89 5.64 13.93
C SER A 123 -7.14 6.22 15.33
N LEU A 124 -6.23 7.04 15.88
CA LEU A 124 -6.45 7.76 17.14
C LEU A 124 -7.61 8.75 17.11
N LEU A 125 -8.09 9.14 15.93
CA LEU A 125 -9.31 9.94 15.78
C LEU A 125 -10.59 9.13 16.07
N TYR A 126 -10.50 7.79 16.06
CA TYR A 126 -11.62 6.86 16.18
C TYR A 126 -11.54 5.99 17.44
N PHE A 127 -10.37 5.89 18.05
CA PHE A 127 -10.12 5.04 19.22
C PHE A 127 -9.68 5.88 20.41
N PRO A 128 -10.10 5.51 21.64
CA PRO A 128 -9.87 6.34 22.82
C PRO A 128 -8.41 6.41 23.27
N ASP A 129 -7.61 5.38 22.92
CA ASP A 129 -6.23 5.27 23.35
C ASP A 129 -5.34 4.56 22.31
N LEU A 130 -4.04 4.83 22.40
CA LEU A 130 -3.02 4.27 21.50
C LEU A 130 -2.96 2.74 21.58
N LYS A 131 -3.15 2.15 22.77
CA LYS A 131 -3.07 0.71 22.97
C LYS A 131 -4.19 0.00 22.22
N THR A 132 -5.43 0.49 22.35
CA THR A 132 -6.59 -0.05 21.64
C THR A 132 -6.44 0.13 20.12
N ALA A 133 -6.03 1.31 19.65
CA ALA A 133 -5.77 1.57 18.25
C ALA A 133 -4.70 0.61 17.68
N PHE A 134 -3.59 0.43 18.40
CA PHE A 134 -2.51 -0.48 17.97
C PHE A 134 -2.98 -1.95 17.92
N LEU A 135 -3.62 -2.43 18.98
CA LEU A 135 -4.08 -3.82 19.06
C LEU A 135 -5.16 -4.15 18.02
N THR A 136 -5.95 -3.16 17.62
CA THR A 136 -7.06 -3.36 16.68
C THR A 136 -6.65 -3.12 15.23
N CYS A 137 -5.85 -2.08 14.97
CA CYS A 137 -5.56 -1.63 13.59
C CYS A 137 -4.18 -2.05 13.09
N VAL A 138 -3.26 -2.49 13.94
CA VAL A 138 -1.88 -2.81 13.56
C VAL A 138 -1.51 -4.25 13.91
N ALA A 139 -1.64 -4.64 15.16
CA ALA A 139 -1.12 -5.92 15.67
C ALA A 139 -1.60 -7.15 14.87
N PRO A 140 -2.90 -7.30 14.50
CA PRO A 140 -3.39 -8.47 13.76
C PRO A 140 -2.80 -8.59 12.36
N TYR A 141 -2.32 -7.46 11.80
CA TYR A 141 -1.86 -7.37 10.42
C TYR A 141 -0.35 -7.55 10.27
N LEU A 142 0.44 -7.48 11.35
CA LEU A 142 1.91 -7.57 11.29
C LEU A 142 2.39 -8.89 10.70
N ILE A 143 1.81 -10.02 11.12
CA ILE A 143 2.19 -11.35 10.62
C ILE A 143 1.83 -11.50 9.13
N PRO A 144 0.57 -11.27 8.71
CA PRO A 144 0.21 -11.31 7.30
C PRO A 144 1.01 -10.32 6.44
N GLU A 145 1.37 -9.14 6.96
CA GLU A 145 2.17 -8.17 6.23
C GLU A 145 3.60 -8.64 6.02
N GLY A 146 4.20 -9.31 7.01
CA GLY A 146 5.49 -9.99 6.87
C GLY A 146 5.47 -11.04 5.76
N ILE A 147 4.39 -11.82 5.65
CA ILE A 147 4.20 -12.80 4.56
C ILE A 147 4.12 -12.08 3.20
N LYS A 148 3.34 -10.99 3.09
CA LYS A 148 3.24 -10.19 1.86
C LYS A 148 4.58 -9.57 1.47
N LEU A 149 5.35 -9.07 2.42
CA LEU A 149 6.70 -8.55 2.19
C LEU A 149 7.61 -9.63 1.61
N PHE A 150 7.62 -10.81 2.21
CA PHE A 150 8.39 -11.95 1.71
C PHE A 150 7.98 -12.34 0.28
N LEU A 151 6.67 -12.42 0.03
CA LEU A 151 6.12 -12.72 -1.31
C LEU A 151 6.50 -11.64 -2.33
N ALA A 152 6.38 -10.36 -1.98
CA ALA A 152 6.77 -9.24 -2.86
C ALA A 152 8.25 -9.34 -3.24
N MET A 153 9.13 -9.59 -2.27
CA MET A 153 10.57 -9.78 -2.51
C MET A 153 10.84 -10.98 -3.42
N HIS A 154 10.15 -12.11 -3.19
CA HIS A 154 10.32 -13.31 -3.99
C HIS A 154 9.84 -13.13 -5.44
N ILE A 155 8.65 -12.55 -5.62
CA ILE A 155 8.07 -12.26 -6.94
C ILE A 155 8.98 -11.32 -7.72
N THR A 156 9.42 -10.23 -7.09
CA THR A 156 10.30 -9.26 -7.73
C THR A 156 11.61 -9.90 -8.20
N LYS A 157 12.27 -10.67 -7.32
CA LYS A 157 13.51 -11.38 -7.66
C LYS A 157 13.33 -12.38 -8.80
N ARG A 158 12.19 -13.02 -8.88
CA ARG A 158 11.87 -14.01 -9.92
C ARG A 158 11.60 -13.36 -11.28
N LEU A 159 10.94 -12.20 -11.28
CA LEU A 159 10.62 -11.46 -12.50
C LEU A 159 11.83 -10.71 -13.09
N GLU A 160 12.79 -10.32 -12.26
CA GLU A 160 14.06 -9.72 -12.71
C GLU A 160 15.00 -10.71 -13.39
N ARG A 161 14.85 -12.01 -13.12
CA ARG A 161 15.69 -13.07 -13.71
C ARG A 161 15.24 -13.51 -15.10
N LYS A 162 14.09 -13.04 -15.57
CA LYS A 162 13.54 -13.31 -16.91
C LYS A 162 13.76 -12.12 -17.85
#